data_10a890eaedd9c13d583bebbf33edde43
#
_entry.id   10a890eaedd9c13d583bebbf33edde43
#
_cell.length_a   1.000
_cell.length_b   1.000
_cell.length_c   1.000
_cell.angle_alpha   90.00
_cell.angle_beta   90.00
_cell.angle_gamma   90.00
#
_symmetry.space_group_name_H-M   'P 1'
#
loop_
_entity.id
_entity.type
_entity.pdbx_description
1 polymer ?
#
loop_
_entity_poly.entity_id
_entity_poly.type
_entity_poly.pdbx_seq_one_letter_code
_entity_poly.pdbx_strand_id
1 'polypeptide(L)'
;NRGKIFFAHEVEGIKLLSQAANVPTVIDYGEIEHDGFLLLAWIEIGTGNQYNLGQMVAQVHQIHQQKFGLDHNFTASKFPKINTWQTSWSKFFIEQRLEPLIKFAKEKGRWNQSREQHYQILRQQIIDYDKNHKIEPSLLHGDLWIGNAIFTANHQPMLIDPDVFYGDREFDIGITTVFGGFNNDFYRGYNDTYPLRPGFEKRVSWYQFYYALMHVYYFGENYESLLDGILSSFN
;
A
#
# COMPACT_ATOMS: atom_id res chain seq x y z
N ASN A 1 -22.26 1.76 7.97
CA ASN A 1 -21.80 1.12 9.21
C ASN A 1 -20.68 0.14 8.85
N ARG A 2 -19.54 0.19 9.56
CA ARG A 2 -18.42 -0.75 9.43
C ARG A 2 -18.66 -1.83 10.49
N GLY A 3 -18.97 -3.05 10.06
CA GLY A 3 -19.17 -4.17 10.97
C GLY A 3 -17.86 -4.74 11.51
N LYS A 4 -17.95 -5.71 12.42
CA LYS A 4 -16.80 -6.43 13.03
C LYS A 4 -15.78 -6.92 12.00
N ILE A 5 -16.24 -7.38 10.84
CA ILE A 5 -15.37 -7.92 9.77
C ILE A 5 -14.38 -6.86 9.25
N PHE A 6 -14.77 -5.57 9.23
CA PHE A 6 -13.87 -4.49 8.82
C PHE A 6 -12.67 -4.38 9.76
N PHE A 7 -12.93 -4.34 11.06
CA PHE A 7 -11.86 -4.24 12.06
C PHE A 7 -11.07 -5.52 12.26
N ALA A 8 -11.65 -6.68 11.98
CA ALA A 8 -10.91 -7.94 11.98
C ALA A 8 -9.73 -7.93 10.99
N HIS A 9 -9.90 -7.31 9.82
CA HIS A 9 -8.82 -7.14 8.84
C HIS A 9 -7.70 -6.23 9.36
N GLU A 10 -8.06 -5.11 9.99
CA GLU A 10 -7.08 -4.20 10.60
C GLU A 10 -6.30 -4.87 11.75
N VAL A 11 -7.01 -5.60 12.63
CA VAL A 11 -6.40 -6.37 13.72
C VAL A 11 -5.43 -7.41 13.19
N GLU A 12 -5.77 -8.10 12.13
CA GLU A 12 -4.86 -9.05 11.47
C GLU A 12 -3.64 -8.34 10.89
N GLY A 13 -3.83 -7.20 10.23
CA GLY A 13 -2.75 -6.36 9.73
C GLY A 13 -1.79 -5.92 10.83
N ILE A 14 -2.31 -5.41 11.94
CA ILE A 14 -1.54 -5.07 13.14
C ILE A 14 -0.73 -6.28 13.62
N LYS A 15 -1.36 -7.46 13.72
CA LYS A 15 -0.69 -8.69 14.16
C LYS A 15 0.43 -9.11 13.19
N LEU A 16 0.21 -9.01 11.89
CA LEU A 16 1.23 -9.36 10.90
C LEU A 16 2.42 -8.40 10.96
N LEU A 17 2.17 -7.09 11.03
CA LEU A 17 3.22 -6.09 11.12
C LEU A 17 4.01 -6.15 12.43
N SER A 18 3.38 -6.58 13.54
CA SER A 18 4.03 -6.68 14.85
C SER A 18 5.22 -7.65 14.91
N GLN A 19 5.39 -8.47 13.87
CA GLN A 19 6.56 -9.35 13.74
C GLN A 19 7.87 -8.57 13.54
N ALA A 20 7.82 -7.36 12.99
CA ALA A 20 9.01 -6.55 12.69
C ALA A 20 8.82 -5.05 12.92
N ALA A 21 7.64 -4.59 13.32
CA ALA A 21 7.34 -3.19 13.55
C ALA A 21 6.66 -2.97 14.89
N ASN A 22 6.86 -1.78 15.47
CA ASN A 22 5.98 -1.30 16.53
C ASN A 22 4.63 -0.96 15.93
N VAL A 23 3.57 -1.43 16.55
CA VAL A 23 2.18 -1.23 16.17
C VAL A 23 1.33 -0.98 17.41
N PRO A 24 0.12 -0.41 17.30
CA PRO A 24 -0.80 -0.26 18.43
C PRO A 24 -1.11 -1.60 19.11
N THR A 25 -1.22 -1.60 20.43
CA THR A 25 -1.76 -2.75 21.15
C THR A 25 -3.28 -2.79 20.98
N VAL A 26 -3.79 -3.86 20.42
CA VAL A 26 -5.22 -4.11 20.33
C VAL A 26 -5.71 -4.55 21.71
N ILE A 27 -6.66 -3.80 22.28
CA ILE A 27 -7.32 -4.14 23.54
C ILE A 27 -8.52 -5.04 23.27
N ASP A 28 -9.40 -4.62 22.34
CA ASP A 28 -10.58 -5.37 21.97
C ASP A 28 -11.11 -4.90 20.61
N TYR A 29 -11.92 -5.73 19.94
CA TYR A 29 -12.67 -5.36 18.76
C TYR A 29 -13.94 -6.19 18.64
N GLY A 30 -14.98 -5.61 18.10
CA GLY A 30 -16.26 -6.30 18.05
C GLY A 30 -17.33 -5.52 17.32
N GLU A 31 -18.56 -5.80 17.70
CA GLU A 31 -19.76 -5.15 17.16
C GLU A 31 -20.76 -4.90 18.31
N ILE A 32 -21.32 -3.70 18.36
CA ILE A 32 -22.38 -3.29 19.28
C ILE A 32 -23.50 -2.68 18.43
N GLU A 33 -24.71 -3.20 18.52
CA GLU A 33 -25.89 -2.68 17.79
C GLU A 33 -25.64 -2.49 16.29
N HIS A 34 -24.92 -3.44 15.65
CA HIS A 34 -24.52 -3.45 14.22
C HIS A 34 -23.42 -2.43 13.82
N ASP A 35 -22.83 -1.74 14.78
CA ASP A 35 -21.65 -0.90 14.56
C ASP A 35 -20.39 -1.62 15.07
N GLY A 36 -19.42 -1.81 14.18
CA GLY A 36 -18.13 -2.38 14.55
C GLY A 36 -17.29 -1.37 15.32
N PHE A 37 -16.46 -1.85 16.24
CA PHE A 37 -15.48 -1.07 16.97
C PHE A 37 -14.12 -1.75 17.01
N LEU A 38 -13.07 -0.95 17.14
CA LEU A 38 -11.71 -1.37 17.45
C LEU A 38 -11.19 -0.47 18.57
N LEU A 39 -10.80 -1.08 19.69
CA LEU A 39 -10.23 -0.41 20.85
C LEU A 39 -8.74 -0.67 20.90
N LEU A 40 -7.99 0.40 20.74
CA LEU A 40 -6.52 0.38 20.80
C LEU A 40 -6.03 1.03 22.09
N ALA A 41 -4.88 0.61 22.60
CA ALA A 41 -4.21 1.31 23.68
C ALA A 41 -3.88 2.74 23.27
N TRP A 42 -4.04 3.67 24.20
CA TRP A 42 -3.67 5.07 23.97
C TRP A 42 -2.19 5.23 23.66
N ILE A 43 -1.87 6.01 22.65
CA ILE A 43 -0.51 6.31 22.22
C ILE A 43 -0.25 7.79 22.41
N GLU A 44 0.71 8.14 23.24
CA GLU A 44 1.23 9.51 23.30
C GLU A 44 2.11 9.75 22.07
N ILE A 45 1.69 10.72 21.25
CA ILE A 45 2.38 11.12 20.03
C ILE A 45 3.56 12.02 20.36
N GLY A 46 4.68 11.77 19.73
CA GLY A 46 5.91 12.55 19.83
C GLY A 46 6.53 12.82 18.48
N THR A 47 7.81 13.09 18.48
CA THR A 47 8.64 13.26 17.28
C THR A 47 9.74 12.20 17.27
N GLY A 48 10.28 11.86 16.12
CA GLY A 48 11.33 10.85 16.03
C GLY A 48 12.16 10.96 14.76
N ASN A 49 13.08 10.03 14.60
CA ASN A 49 14.00 10.00 13.47
C ASN A 49 13.43 9.12 12.35
N GLN A 50 13.21 9.71 11.20
CA GLN A 50 12.70 8.98 10.02
C GLN A 50 13.68 7.93 9.48
N TYR A 51 14.96 8.01 9.80
CA TYR A 51 15.91 6.95 9.49
C TYR A 51 15.51 5.62 10.17
N ASN A 52 15.17 5.69 11.46
CA ASN A 52 14.69 4.51 12.20
C ASN A 52 13.35 3.99 11.66
N LEU A 53 12.46 4.88 11.20
CA LEU A 53 11.23 4.49 10.53
C LEU A 53 11.52 3.74 9.22
N GLY A 54 12.47 4.23 8.42
CA GLY A 54 12.89 3.56 7.20
C GLY A 54 13.46 2.16 7.46
N GLN A 55 14.30 2.02 8.49
CA GLN A 55 14.82 0.71 8.91
C GLN A 55 13.69 -0.24 9.33
N MET A 56 12.73 0.24 10.12
CA MET A 56 11.59 -0.57 10.56
C MET A 56 10.74 -1.06 9.39
N VAL A 57 10.42 -0.19 8.42
CA VAL A 57 9.68 -0.56 7.22
C VAL A 57 10.47 -1.59 6.39
N ALA A 58 11.79 -1.43 6.27
CA ALA A 58 12.64 -2.38 5.60
C ALA A 58 12.63 -3.77 6.26
N GLN A 59 12.59 -3.83 7.60
CA GLN A 59 12.47 -5.08 8.36
C GLN A 59 11.12 -5.77 8.12
N VAL A 60 10.03 -5.01 8.06
CA VAL A 60 8.71 -5.56 7.67
C VAL A 60 8.78 -6.17 6.27
N HIS A 61 9.39 -5.48 5.33
CA HIS A 61 9.51 -5.96 3.93
C HIS A 61 10.45 -7.16 3.77
N GLN A 62 11.25 -7.52 4.78
CA GLN A 62 12.04 -8.75 4.82
C GLN A 62 11.23 -9.97 5.27
N ILE A 63 9.98 -9.80 5.67
CA ILE A 63 9.05 -10.90 5.93
C ILE A 63 8.47 -11.35 4.58
N HIS A 64 8.81 -12.57 4.17
CA HIS A 64 8.45 -13.07 2.84
C HIS A 64 7.41 -14.18 2.90
N GLN A 65 6.73 -14.38 1.76
CA GLN A 65 5.81 -15.48 1.50
C GLN A 65 6.14 -16.12 0.14
N GLN A 66 5.56 -17.27 -0.16
CA GLN A 66 5.79 -17.95 -1.43
C GLN A 66 5.01 -17.33 -2.61
N LYS A 67 3.93 -16.60 -2.32
CA LYS A 67 3.00 -16.04 -3.29
C LYS A 67 2.59 -14.63 -2.91
N PHE A 68 2.11 -13.88 -3.89
CA PHE A 68 1.51 -12.56 -3.72
C PHE A 68 0.04 -12.70 -3.34
N GLY A 69 -0.43 -11.93 -2.37
CA GLY A 69 -1.81 -11.95 -1.92
C GLY A 69 -1.95 -12.05 -0.40
N LEU A 70 -3.09 -12.57 0.04
CA LEU A 70 -3.40 -12.87 1.44
C LEU A 70 -4.38 -14.04 1.48
N ASP A 71 -4.55 -14.69 2.65
CA ASP A 71 -5.42 -15.85 2.80
C ASP A 71 -6.90 -15.58 2.52
N HIS A 72 -7.31 -14.32 2.58
CA HIS A 72 -8.70 -13.92 2.34
C HIS A 72 -8.82 -12.58 1.61
N ASN A 73 -9.95 -12.37 0.98
CA ASN A 73 -10.30 -11.10 0.37
C ASN A 73 -10.84 -10.13 1.41
N PHE A 74 -10.51 -8.85 1.28
CA PHE A 74 -11.10 -7.81 2.11
C PHE A 74 -12.32 -7.19 1.41
N THR A 75 -13.51 -7.64 1.77
CA THR A 75 -14.77 -7.26 1.13
C THR A 75 -15.57 -6.22 1.90
N ALA A 76 -15.19 -5.92 3.15
CA ALA A 76 -15.91 -5.00 4.02
C ALA A 76 -15.59 -3.52 3.75
N SER A 77 -14.61 -3.20 2.90
CA SER A 77 -14.29 -1.83 2.49
C SER A 77 -15.23 -1.34 1.38
N LYS A 78 -15.26 -0.02 1.15
CA LYS A 78 -15.98 0.57 0.01
C LYS A 78 -15.47 0.04 -1.34
N PHE A 79 -14.19 -0.28 -1.41
CA PHE A 79 -13.55 -0.95 -2.53
C PHE A 79 -13.11 -2.35 -2.08
N PRO A 80 -13.84 -3.41 -2.45
CA PRO A 80 -13.47 -4.77 -2.14
C PRO A 80 -12.11 -5.13 -2.73
N LYS A 81 -11.17 -5.55 -1.90
CA LYS A 81 -9.82 -5.97 -2.35
C LYS A 81 -9.77 -7.47 -2.48
N ILE A 82 -9.44 -7.92 -3.67
CA ILE A 82 -9.19 -9.33 -3.97
C ILE A 82 -7.74 -9.62 -3.61
N ASN A 83 -7.51 -10.65 -2.81
CA ASN A 83 -6.19 -11.06 -2.34
C ASN A 83 -5.85 -12.51 -2.71
N THR A 84 -6.55 -13.07 -3.69
CA THR A 84 -6.30 -14.44 -4.14
C THR A 84 -4.83 -14.63 -4.50
N TRP A 85 -4.22 -15.66 -3.92
CA TRP A 85 -2.81 -15.96 -4.10
C TRP A 85 -2.40 -16.12 -5.56
N GLN A 86 -1.35 -15.40 -5.96
CA GLN A 86 -0.75 -15.43 -7.29
C GLN A 86 0.76 -15.70 -7.19
N THR A 87 1.29 -16.39 -8.19
CA THR A 87 2.74 -16.65 -8.30
C THR A 87 3.49 -15.56 -9.06
N SER A 88 2.79 -14.67 -9.74
CA SER A 88 3.31 -13.56 -10.52
C SER A 88 2.84 -12.23 -9.93
N TRP A 89 3.78 -11.29 -9.75
CA TRP A 89 3.46 -9.95 -9.28
C TRP A 89 2.63 -9.19 -10.31
N SER A 90 3.03 -9.24 -11.58
CA SER A 90 2.30 -8.56 -12.65
C SER A 90 0.83 -9.02 -12.71
N LYS A 91 0.59 -10.32 -12.58
CA LYS A 91 -0.77 -10.85 -12.55
C LYS A 91 -1.55 -10.34 -11.34
N PHE A 92 -0.96 -10.40 -10.14
CA PHE A 92 -1.60 -9.89 -8.93
C PHE A 92 -1.89 -8.40 -9.03
N PHE A 93 -0.89 -7.59 -9.37
CA PHE A 93 -1.00 -6.14 -9.38
C PHE A 93 -1.96 -5.63 -10.46
N ILE A 94 -1.88 -6.18 -11.66
CA ILE A 94 -2.76 -5.79 -12.76
C ILE A 94 -4.20 -6.24 -12.48
N GLU A 95 -4.43 -7.54 -12.28
CA GLU A 95 -5.78 -8.10 -12.25
C GLU A 95 -6.53 -7.82 -10.93
N GLN A 96 -5.80 -7.70 -9.80
CA GLN A 96 -6.42 -7.58 -8.49
C GLN A 96 -6.27 -6.17 -7.85
N ARG A 97 -5.50 -5.28 -8.46
CA ARG A 97 -5.33 -3.90 -7.97
C ARG A 97 -5.72 -2.86 -9.04
N LEU A 98 -5.15 -2.92 -10.25
CA LEU A 98 -5.36 -1.88 -11.25
C LEU A 98 -6.69 -2.03 -12.00
N GLU A 99 -6.94 -3.19 -12.61
CA GLU A 99 -8.11 -3.40 -13.49
C GLU A 99 -9.47 -3.20 -12.79
N PRO A 100 -9.68 -3.59 -11.52
CA PRO A 100 -10.93 -3.29 -10.83
C PRO A 100 -11.20 -1.79 -10.67
N LEU A 101 -10.16 -1.01 -10.38
CA LEU A 101 -10.27 0.45 -10.26
C LEU A 101 -10.50 1.13 -11.62
N ILE A 102 -9.80 0.65 -12.66
CA ILE A 102 -9.98 1.14 -14.03
C ILE A 102 -11.40 0.84 -14.51
N LYS A 103 -11.90 -0.36 -14.24
CA LYS A 103 -13.30 -0.71 -14.56
C LYS A 103 -14.29 0.26 -13.93
N PHE A 104 -14.11 0.55 -12.63
CA PHE A 104 -14.95 1.53 -11.96
C PHE A 104 -14.81 2.94 -12.59
N ALA A 105 -13.58 3.37 -12.91
CA ALA A 105 -13.36 4.67 -13.56
C ALA A 105 -14.07 4.74 -14.93
N LYS A 106 -14.06 3.64 -15.70
CA LYS A 106 -14.82 3.52 -16.96
C LYS A 106 -16.33 3.63 -16.75
N GLU A 107 -16.87 2.92 -15.76
CA GLU A 107 -18.30 2.94 -15.40
C GLU A 107 -18.76 4.34 -14.95
N LYS A 108 -17.87 5.13 -14.36
CA LYS A 108 -18.13 6.52 -13.93
C LYS A 108 -17.84 7.57 -15.02
N GLY A 109 -17.47 7.16 -16.24
CA GLY A 109 -17.11 8.08 -17.31
C GLY A 109 -15.80 8.85 -17.10
N ARG A 110 -14.94 8.37 -16.19
CA ARG A 110 -13.66 8.98 -15.79
C ARG A 110 -12.45 8.33 -16.45
N TRP A 111 -12.65 7.59 -17.52
CA TRP A 111 -11.60 6.88 -18.24
C TRP A 111 -11.74 7.12 -19.74
N ASN A 112 -10.79 7.86 -20.30
CA ASN A 112 -10.78 8.23 -21.71
C ASN A 112 -9.75 7.42 -22.52
N GLN A 113 -9.72 7.63 -23.84
CA GLN A 113 -8.82 6.91 -24.74
C GLN A 113 -7.33 7.20 -24.45
N SER A 114 -6.98 8.42 -24.08
CA SER A 114 -5.59 8.77 -23.73
C SER A 114 -5.13 8.00 -22.48
N ARG A 115 -5.95 7.95 -21.42
CA ARG A 115 -5.67 7.16 -20.22
C ARG A 115 -5.49 5.68 -20.55
N GLU A 116 -6.33 5.14 -21.43
CA GLU A 116 -6.22 3.75 -21.88
C GLU A 116 -4.91 3.48 -22.60
N GLN A 117 -4.48 4.36 -23.52
CA GLN A 117 -3.23 4.18 -24.27
C GLN A 117 -2.01 4.16 -23.32
N HIS A 118 -1.89 5.13 -22.42
CA HIS A 118 -0.78 5.15 -21.45
C HIS A 118 -0.83 3.96 -20.48
N TYR A 119 -2.03 3.55 -20.06
CA TYR A 119 -2.17 2.36 -19.21
C TYR A 119 -1.70 1.09 -19.92
N GLN A 120 -1.96 0.92 -21.21
CA GLN A 120 -1.48 -0.27 -21.93
C GLN A 120 0.06 -0.30 -22.00
N ILE A 121 0.72 0.86 -22.11
CA ILE A 121 2.18 0.96 -22.04
C ILE A 121 2.67 0.56 -20.64
N LEU A 122 2.11 1.16 -19.58
CA LEU A 122 2.42 0.80 -18.20
C LEU A 122 2.21 -0.69 -17.94
N ARG A 123 1.08 -1.23 -18.36
CA ARG A 123 0.74 -2.65 -18.21
C ARG A 123 1.80 -3.56 -18.83
N GLN A 124 2.26 -3.23 -20.04
CA GLN A 124 3.30 -3.99 -20.72
C GLN A 124 4.64 -3.89 -19.99
N GLN A 125 5.02 -2.70 -19.52
CA GLN A 125 6.25 -2.51 -18.73
C GLN A 125 6.25 -3.37 -17.45
N ILE A 126 5.14 -3.44 -16.72
CA ILE A 126 5.01 -4.26 -15.51
C ILE A 126 5.18 -5.75 -15.86
N ILE A 127 4.54 -6.22 -16.93
CA ILE A 127 4.62 -7.62 -17.38
C ILE A 127 6.05 -7.99 -17.78
N ASP A 128 6.69 -7.14 -18.56
CA ASP A 128 8.04 -7.40 -19.05
C ASP A 128 9.08 -7.37 -17.94
N TYR A 129 8.89 -6.48 -16.96
CA TYR A 129 9.75 -6.44 -15.78
C TYR A 129 9.62 -7.72 -14.95
N ASP A 130 8.39 -8.14 -14.63
CA ASP A 130 8.11 -9.34 -13.82
C ASP A 130 8.64 -10.62 -14.48
N LYS A 131 8.61 -10.72 -15.82
CA LYS A 131 9.17 -11.85 -16.56
C LYS A 131 10.70 -11.94 -16.45
N ASN A 132 11.39 -10.80 -16.35
CA ASN A 132 12.84 -10.72 -16.41
C ASN A 132 13.51 -10.54 -15.04
N HIS A 133 12.74 -10.35 -13.97
CA HIS A 133 13.27 -10.09 -12.64
C HIS A 133 12.50 -10.91 -11.59
N LYS A 134 13.25 -11.48 -10.65
CA LYS A 134 12.64 -12.12 -9.50
C LYS A 134 12.13 -11.05 -8.54
N ILE A 135 10.81 -10.96 -8.38
CA ILE A 135 10.15 -10.17 -7.34
C ILE A 135 9.77 -11.11 -6.21
N GLU A 136 10.19 -10.78 -4.98
CA GLU A 136 9.86 -11.58 -3.81
C GLU A 136 8.62 -11.02 -3.13
N PRO A 137 7.61 -11.86 -2.81
CA PRO A 137 6.44 -11.42 -2.05
C PRO A 137 6.84 -11.00 -0.65
N SER A 138 6.82 -9.71 -0.37
CA SER A 138 7.13 -9.08 0.92
C SER A 138 5.85 -8.70 1.64
N LEU A 139 5.83 -8.81 2.97
CA LEU A 139 4.74 -8.26 3.77
C LEU A 139 4.74 -6.74 3.61
N LEU A 140 3.62 -6.19 3.17
CA LEU A 140 3.42 -4.75 2.97
C LEU A 140 2.53 -4.17 4.07
N HIS A 141 2.73 -2.88 4.36
CA HIS A 141 1.76 -2.09 5.07
C HIS A 141 0.47 -1.91 4.25
N GLY A 142 0.62 -1.72 2.93
CA GLY A 142 -0.46 -1.63 1.95
C GLY A 142 -1.11 -0.25 1.81
N ASP A 143 -0.91 0.64 2.79
CA ASP A 143 -1.34 2.05 2.78
C ASP A 143 -0.30 2.94 3.49
N LEU A 144 0.97 2.89 3.05
CA LEU A 144 2.08 3.57 3.70
C LEU A 144 2.19 5.03 3.25
N TRP A 145 1.34 5.90 3.76
CA TRP A 145 1.50 7.35 3.67
C TRP A 145 1.88 7.93 5.04
N ILE A 146 2.31 9.18 5.10
CA ILE A 146 2.88 9.75 6.33
C ILE A 146 1.89 9.78 7.50
N GLY A 147 0.58 9.84 7.25
CA GLY A 147 -0.44 9.78 8.29
C GLY A 147 -0.55 8.42 9.00
N ASN A 148 -0.05 7.34 8.37
CA ASN A 148 -0.04 6.00 8.93
C ASN A 148 1.32 5.60 9.54
N ALA A 149 2.24 6.58 9.65
CA ALA A 149 3.54 6.42 10.30
C ALA A 149 3.71 7.50 11.37
N ILE A 150 3.71 7.11 12.63
CA ILE A 150 3.78 8.02 13.77
C ILE A 150 5.04 7.76 14.60
N PHE A 151 5.34 8.68 15.52
CA PHE A 151 6.35 8.50 16.54
C PHE A 151 5.70 8.61 17.92
N THR A 152 6.07 7.72 18.82
CA THR A 152 5.61 7.77 20.21
C THR A 152 6.36 8.86 20.99
N ALA A 153 5.88 9.22 22.20
CA ALA A 153 6.58 10.13 23.11
C ALA A 153 8.02 9.66 23.44
N ASN A 154 8.29 8.35 23.33
CA ASN A 154 9.63 7.78 23.49
C ASN A 154 10.44 7.78 22.19
N HIS A 155 10.06 8.57 21.19
CA HIS A 155 10.74 8.72 19.90
C HIS A 155 10.82 7.45 19.04
N GLN A 156 10.01 6.42 19.35
CA GLN A 156 9.99 5.17 18.58
C GLN A 156 9.02 5.31 17.38
N PRO A 157 9.44 4.88 16.18
CA PRO A 157 8.52 4.82 15.05
C PRO A 157 7.45 3.74 15.29
N MET A 158 6.25 3.97 14.78
CA MET A 158 5.11 3.06 14.88
C MET A 158 4.27 3.15 13.61
N LEU A 159 3.79 2.01 13.11
CA LEU A 159 2.86 1.92 11.99
C LEU A 159 1.43 1.70 12.49
N ILE A 160 0.47 2.40 11.89
CA ILE A 160 -0.94 2.34 12.24
C ILE A 160 -1.79 2.18 10.97
N ASP A 161 -3.05 1.77 11.11
CA ASP A 161 -4.04 1.67 10.04
C ASP A 161 -3.55 0.86 8.80
N PRO A 162 -3.09 -0.38 8.99
CA PRO A 162 -2.55 -1.19 7.91
C PRO A 162 -3.64 -1.80 7.02
N ASP A 163 -3.27 -2.01 5.75
CA ASP A 163 -4.06 -2.71 4.74
C ASP A 163 -3.20 -3.81 4.08
N VAL A 164 -2.76 -4.74 4.91
CA VAL A 164 -1.69 -5.69 4.61
C VAL A 164 -2.02 -6.68 3.49
N PHE A 165 -0.99 -7.00 2.74
CA PHE A 165 -0.91 -8.15 1.84
C PHE A 165 0.56 -8.44 1.50
N TYR A 166 0.84 -9.59 0.91
CA TYR A 166 2.18 -9.88 0.37
C TYR A 166 2.28 -9.39 -1.07
N GLY A 167 3.16 -8.43 -1.32
CA GLY A 167 3.35 -7.76 -2.59
C GLY A 167 4.81 -7.45 -2.91
N ASP A 168 5.02 -6.69 -3.99
CA ASP A 168 6.31 -6.08 -4.26
C ASP A 168 6.56 -4.95 -3.25
N ARG A 169 7.66 -5.02 -2.50
CA ARG A 169 8.02 -4.01 -1.49
C ARG A 169 8.13 -2.59 -2.02
N GLU A 170 8.42 -2.44 -3.31
CA GLU A 170 8.46 -1.13 -3.95
C GLU A 170 7.08 -0.46 -4.04
N PHE A 171 5.99 -1.23 -3.84
CA PHE A 171 4.63 -0.71 -3.76
C PHE A 171 4.47 0.29 -2.61
N ASP A 172 4.82 -0.10 -1.39
CA ASP A 172 4.74 0.80 -0.23
C ASP A 172 5.67 2.01 -0.39
N ILE A 173 6.89 1.79 -0.88
CA ILE A 173 7.85 2.88 -1.09
C ILE A 173 7.34 3.87 -2.15
N GLY A 174 6.68 3.38 -3.20
CA GLY A 174 6.04 4.24 -4.20
C GLY A 174 4.93 5.10 -3.60
N ILE A 175 4.12 4.56 -2.69
CA ILE A 175 3.06 5.31 -1.99
C ILE A 175 3.65 6.47 -1.16
N THR A 176 4.78 6.26 -0.48
CA THR A 176 5.42 7.31 0.34
C THR A 176 5.78 8.57 -0.45
N THR A 177 5.91 8.46 -1.77
CA THR A 177 6.32 9.57 -2.64
C THR A 177 5.16 10.41 -3.20
N VAL A 178 3.90 9.97 -3.01
CA VAL A 178 2.75 10.63 -3.66
C VAL A 178 2.38 11.95 -2.97
N PHE A 179 2.25 11.95 -1.65
CA PHE A 179 1.82 13.13 -0.88
C PHE A 179 2.93 13.75 -0.03
N GLY A 180 4.14 13.17 -0.09
CA GLY A 180 5.27 13.64 0.69
C GLY A 180 5.18 13.29 2.18
N GLY A 181 5.95 14.03 3.00
CA GLY A 181 6.04 13.82 4.45
C GLY A 181 7.19 12.89 4.86
N PHE A 182 7.66 12.02 3.98
CA PHE A 182 8.88 11.25 4.18
C PHE A 182 10.08 12.04 3.64
N ASN A 183 11.15 12.11 4.44
CA ASN A 183 12.36 12.83 4.06
C ASN A 183 13.48 11.86 3.61
N ASN A 184 14.64 12.43 3.22
CA ASN A 184 15.77 11.63 2.75
C ASN A 184 16.30 10.63 3.79
N ASP A 185 16.13 10.90 5.09
CA ASP A 185 16.56 9.98 6.15
C ASP A 185 15.74 8.70 6.15
N PHE A 186 14.43 8.78 5.87
CA PHE A 186 13.60 7.59 5.70
C PHE A 186 14.14 6.68 4.60
N TYR A 187 14.37 7.23 3.40
CA TYR A 187 14.87 6.44 2.27
C TYR A 187 16.28 5.91 2.51
N ARG A 188 17.13 6.67 3.20
CA ARG A 188 18.46 6.22 3.60
C ARG A 188 18.38 5.05 4.57
N GLY A 189 17.59 5.16 5.66
CA GLY A 189 17.40 4.08 6.64
C GLY A 189 16.83 2.82 6.01
N TYR A 190 15.88 2.97 5.08
CA TYR A 190 15.36 1.86 4.28
C TYR A 190 16.45 1.20 3.44
N ASN A 191 17.18 1.97 2.64
CA ASN A 191 18.19 1.45 1.72
C ASN A 191 19.42 0.86 2.45
N ASP A 192 19.81 1.39 3.60
CA ASP A 192 20.91 0.84 4.41
C ASP A 192 20.55 -0.55 4.99
N THR A 193 19.24 -0.83 5.17
CA THR A 193 18.72 -2.09 5.73
C THR A 193 18.33 -3.09 4.64
N TYR A 194 17.62 -2.64 3.62
CA TYR A 194 17.13 -3.47 2.51
C TYR A 194 17.14 -2.68 1.20
N PRO A 195 18.28 -2.60 0.50
CA PRO A 195 18.45 -1.75 -0.67
C PRO A 195 17.38 -1.99 -1.73
N LEU A 196 16.79 -0.90 -2.26
CA LEU A 196 15.87 -0.97 -3.39
C LEU A 196 16.58 -1.54 -4.63
N ARG A 197 15.81 -2.22 -5.48
CA ARG A 197 16.36 -2.77 -6.70
C ARG A 197 16.83 -1.65 -7.64
N PRO A 198 17.95 -1.82 -8.36
CA PRO A 198 18.41 -0.85 -9.35
C PRO A 198 17.29 -0.44 -10.31
N GLY A 199 17.19 0.86 -10.61
CA GLY A 199 16.17 1.41 -11.51
C GLY A 199 14.79 1.59 -10.82
N PHE A 200 14.71 1.60 -9.49
CA PHE A 200 13.47 1.90 -8.76
C PHE A 200 12.84 3.23 -9.20
N GLU A 201 13.65 4.24 -9.45
CA GLU A 201 13.22 5.56 -9.91
C GLU A 201 12.38 5.52 -11.22
N LYS A 202 12.53 4.48 -12.03
CA LYS A 202 11.73 4.25 -13.24
C LYS A 202 10.42 3.52 -12.96
N ARG A 203 10.33 2.81 -11.84
CA ARG A 203 9.17 1.99 -11.46
C ARG A 203 8.28 2.66 -10.41
N VAL A 204 8.78 3.66 -9.71
CA VAL A 204 8.02 4.36 -8.65
C VAL A 204 6.66 4.84 -9.15
N SER A 205 6.59 5.33 -10.38
CA SER A 205 5.37 5.80 -11.02
C SER A 205 4.29 4.72 -11.21
N TRP A 206 4.66 3.43 -11.26
CA TRP A 206 3.68 2.32 -11.32
C TRP A 206 2.80 2.28 -10.07
N TYR A 207 3.40 2.48 -8.90
CA TYR A 207 2.74 2.43 -7.60
C TYR A 207 2.06 3.76 -7.27
N GLN A 208 2.66 4.87 -7.69
CA GLN A 208 2.00 6.18 -7.65
C GLN A 208 0.71 6.17 -8.47
N PHE A 209 0.70 5.54 -9.64
CA PHE A 209 -0.49 5.38 -10.48
C PHE A 209 -1.61 4.65 -9.76
N TYR A 210 -1.31 3.51 -9.13
CA TYR A 210 -2.31 2.79 -8.33
C TYR A 210 -2.91 3.69 -7.25
N TYR A 211 -2.05 4.40 -6.52
CA TYR A 211 -2.51 5.23 -5.40
C TYR A 211 -3.33 6.43 -5.87
N ALA A 212 -2.94 7.08 -6.96
CA ALA A 212 -3.74 8.14 -7.59
C ALA A 212 -5.10 7.60 -8.08
N LEU A 213 -5.11 6.41 -8.67
CA LEU A 213 -6.35 5.77 -9.15
C LEU A 213 -7.29 5.41 -7.99
N MET A 214 -6.75 4.95 -6.86
CA MET A 214 -7.50 4.77 -5.60
C MET A 214 -8.13 6.08 -5.13
N HIS A 215 -7.40 7.19 -5.20
CA HIS A 215 -7.91 8.50 -4.80
C HIS A 215 -9.00 9.00 -5.75
N VAL A 216 -8.89 8.76 -7.05
CA VAL A 216 -9.99 9.01 -8.02
C VAL A 216 -11.21 8.18 -7.66
N TYR A 217 -11.03 6.93 -7.22
CA TYR A 217 -12.13 6.08 -6.76
C TYR A 217 -12.86 6.69 -5.55
N TYR A 218 -12.12 7.10 -4.51
CA TYR A 218 -12.72 7.56 -3.24
C TYR A 218 -13.21 9.01 -3.28
N PHE A 219 -12.48 9.90 -3.98
CA PHE A 219 -12.64 11.36 -3.90
C PHE A 219 -12.99 12.02 -5.24
N GLY A 220 -13.03 11.25 -6.32
CA GLY A 220 -13.51 11.71 -7.61
C GLY A 220 -12.55 12.61 -8.37
N GLU A 221 -13.10 13.61 -9.06
CA GLU A 221 -12.42 14.48 -10.03
C GLU A 221 -11.23 15.26 -9.46
N ASN A 222 -11.22 15.53 -8.17
CA ASN A 222 -10.15 16.28 -7.51
C ASN A 222 -8.76 15.64 -7.69
N TYR A 223 -8.70 14.34 -8.00
CA TYR A 223 -7.44 13.59 -8.17
C TYR A 223 -7.16 13.20 -9.63
N GLU A 224 -8.03 13.58 -10.58
CA GLU A 224 -7.83 13.22 -11.99
C GLU A 224 -6.59 13.89 -12.59
N SER A 225 -6.27 15.13 -12.21
CA SER A 225 -5.06 15.81 -12.68
C SER A 225 -3.78 15.12 -12.18
N LEU A 226 -3.77 14.59 -10.94
CA LEU A 226 -2.66 13.79 -10.42
C LEU A 226 -2.51 12.49 -11.22
N LEU A 227 -3.62 11.80 -11.46
CA LEU A 227 -3.66 10.59 -12.26
C LEU A 227 -3.11 10.81 -13.67
N ASP A 228 -3.57 11.87 -14.36
CA ASP A 228 -3.14 12.22 -15.72
C ASP A 228 -1.66 12.62 -15.76
N GLY A 229 -1.18 13.35 -14.75
CA GLY A 229 0.24 13.71 -14.61
C GLY A 229 1.14 12.48 -14.51
N ILE A 230 0.74 11.47 -13.73
CA ILE A 230 1.48 10.22 -13.59
C ILE A 230 1.40 9.41 -14.89
N LEU A 231 0.21 9.25 -15.47
CA LEU A 231 0.02 8.49 -16.71
C LEU A 231 0.81 9.06 -17.88
N SER A 232 0.91 10.38 -18.00
CA SER A 232 1.67 11.03 -19.07
C SER A 232 3.18 10.75 -19.04
N SER A 233 3.70 10.20 -17.93
CA SER A 233 5.12 9.79 -17.84
C SER A 233 5.40 8.45 -18.53
N PHE A 234 4.37 7.68 -18.89
CA PHE A 234 4.52 6.42 -19.62
C PHE A 234 4.43 6.68 -21.13
N ASN A 235 5.59 6.66 -21.79
CA ASN A 235 5.74 6.86 -23.24
C ASN A 235 6.38 5.64 -23.90
#